data_f14ae3a3b98d00164d39cf44f37612a4
#
_entry.id   f14ae3a3b98d00164d39cf44f37612a4
#
_cell.length_a   1.000
_cell.length_b   1.000
_cell.length_c   1.000
_cell.angle_alpha   90.00
_cell.angle_beta   90.00
_cell.angle_gamma   90.00
#
_symmetry.space_group_name_H-M   'P 1'
#
loop_
_entity.id
_entity.type
_entity.pdbx_description
1 polymer ?
#
loop_
_entity_poly.entity_id
_entity_poly.type
_entity_poly.pdbx_seq_one_letter_code
_entity_poly.pdbx_strand_id
1 'polypeptide(L)'
;MYLLAFSKDAEKDKKRLREAGLDGNAKRLLRILSENPFQNPPPYEKLVGDLRGMYSRRINVQHRIVYQVFQLPTEQNGKAYEGIVRILRMWTHYE
;
A
#
# COMPACT_ATOMS: atom_id res chain seq x y z
N MET A 1 0.97 -14.42 4.46
CA MET A 1 0.63 -12.99 4.52
C MET A 1 1.86 -12.13 4.37
N TYR A 2 1.67 -10.90 3.98
CA TYR A 2 2.75 -9.92 3.88
C TYR A 2 2.66 -8.93 5.03
N LEU A 3 3.82 -8.54 5.56
CA LEU A 3 3.89 -7.53 6.60
C LEU A 3 3.75 -6.14 5.96
N LEU A 4 2.84 -5.32 6.46
CA LEU A 4 2.68 -3.95 5.99
C LEU A 4 3.59 -3.03 6.80
N ALA A 5 4.43 -2.26 6.11
CA ALA A 5 5.32 -1.29 6.74
C ALA A 5 5.02 0.10 6.16
N PHE A 6 4.68 1.05 7.02
CA PHE A 6 4.29 2.38 6.60
C PHE A 6 5.43 3.37 6.76
N SER A 7 5.67 4.18 5.71
CA SER A 7 6.59 5.31 5.83
C SER A 7 5.97 6.38 6.72
N LYS A 8 6.76 7.36 7.13
CA LYS A 8 6.26 8.51 7.89
C LYS A 8 5.17 9.24 7.12
N ASP A 9 5.39 9.44 5.83
CA ASP A 9 4.42 10.11 4.98
C ASP A 9 3.13 9.31 4.87
N ALA A 10 3.24 7.99 4.73
CA ALA A 10 2.08 7.13 4.67
C ALA A 10 1.28 7.16 5.97
N GLU A 11 1.96 7.23 7.11
CA GLU A 11 1.28 7.33 8.41
C GLU A 11 0.49 8.63 8.50
N LYS A 12 1.06 9.75 8.05
CA LYS A 12 0.37 11.03 8.01
C LYS A 12 -0.80 10.99 7.04
N ASP A 13 -0.59 10.39 5.88
CA ASP A 13 -1.64 10.26 4.86
C ASP A 13 -2.81 9.43 5.38
N LYS A 14 -2.51 8.38 6.12
CA LYS A 14 -3.53 7.49 6.70
C LYS A 14 -4.42 8.29 7.66
N LYS A 15 -3.82 9.15 8.45
CA LYS A 15 -4.56 10.02 9.37
C LYS A 15 -5.44 11.00 8.59
N ARG A 16 -4.91 11.59 7.53
CA ARG A 16 -5.67 12.52 6.68
C ARG A 16 -6.88 11.84 6.05
N LEU A 17 -6.70 10.63 5.55
CA LEU A 17 -7.81 9.86 4.97
C LEU A 17 -8.90 9.63 5.99
N ARG A 18 -8.53 9.28 7.22
CA ARG A 18 -9.49 9.03 8.29
C ARG A 18 -10.25 10.31 8.64
N GLU A 19 -9.54 11.43 8.77
CA GLU A 19 -10.15 12.72 9.08
C GLU A 19 -11.10 13.18 7.98
N ALA A 20 -10.80 12.82 6.73
CA ALA A 20 -11.64 13.15 5.58
C ALA A 20 -12.76 12.14 5.33
N GLY A 21 -12.86 11.08 6.14
CA GLY A 21 -13.88 10.06 5.97
C GLY A 21 -13.64 9.15 4.78
N LEU A 22 -12.39 9.05 4.31
CA LEU A 22 -12.04 8.29 3.11
C LEU A 22 -11.28 7.00 3.40
N ASP A 23 -11.18 6.61 4.67
CA ASP A 23 -10.33 5.51 5.07
C ASP A 23 -10.94 4.12 4.85
N GLY A 24 -12.24 4.02 4.62
CA GLY A 24 -12.89 2.72 4.47
C GLY A 24 -12.32 1.90 3.31
N ASN A 25 -12.25 2.51 2.12
CA ASN A 25 -11.72 1.82 0.95
C ASN A 25 -10.20 1.59 1.07
N ALA A 26 -9.51 2.53 1.71
CA ALA A 26 -8.08 2.36 1.95
C ALA A 26 -7.82 1.14 2.85
N LYS A 27 -8.59 0.95 3.89
CA LYS A 27 -8.47 -0.21 4.77
C LYS A 27 -8.71 -1.52 4.02
N ARG A 28 -9.70 -1.54 3.14
CA ARG A 28 -9.99 -2.71 2.32
C ARG A 28 -8.80 -3.05 1.42
N LEU A 29 -8.22 -2.04 0.78
CA LEU A 29 -7.06 -2.24 -0.09
C LEU A 29 -5.84 -2.71 0.71
N LEU A 30 -5.62 -2.15 1.90
CA LEU A 30 -4.51 -2.59 2.75
C LEU A 30 -4.65 -4.06 3.14
N ARG A 31 -5.87 -4.52 3.41
CA ARG A 31 -6.11 -5.93 3.70
C ARG A 31 -5.72 -6.79 2.49
N ILE A 32 -6.13 -6.38 1.29
CA ILE A 32 -5.78 -7.09 0.07
C ILE A 32 -4.26 -7.16 -0.09
N LEU A 33 -3.57 -6.03 0.13
CA LEU A 33 -2.11 -6.00 0.03
C LEU A 33 -1.44 -6.94 1.03
N SER A 34 -2.00 -7.08 2.22
CA SER A 34 -1.43 -7.98 3.23
C SER A 34 -1.63 -9.46 2.85
N GLU A 35 -2.67 -9.78 2.12
CA GLU A 35 -2.95 -11.14 1.70
C GLU A 35 -2.24 -11.49 0.39
N ASN A 36 -2.38 -10.63 -0.61
CA ASN A 36 -1.75 -10.82 -1.92
C ASN A 36 -1.58 -9.46 -2.60
N PRO A 37 -0.38 -8.86 -2.57
CA PRO A 37 -0.17 -7.53 -3.13
C PRO A 37 -0.33 -7.45 -4.64
N PHE A 38 -0.41 -8.59 -5.32
CA PHE A 38 -0.59 -8.64 -6.76
C PHE A 38 -1.99 -9.10 -7.17
N GLN A 39 -2.93 -9.16 -6.22
CA GLN A 39 -4.29 -9.56 -6.52
C GLN A 39 -4.94 -8.58 -7.51
N ASN A 40 -5.62 -9.14 -8.50
CA ASN A 40 -6.31 -8.38 -9.53
C ASN A 40 -7.59 -9.16 -9.90
N PRO A 41 -8.81 -8.63 -9.77
CA PRO A 41 -9.11 -7.30 -9.26
C PRO A 41 -8.91 -7.16 -7.76
N PRO A 42 -8.78 -5.94 -7.23
CA PRO A 42 -8.84 -4.67 -7.94
C PRO A 42 -7.54 -4.41 -8.72
N PRO A 43 -7.62 -3.55 -9.76
CA PRO A 43 -6.44 -3.30 -10.60
C PRO A 43 -5.34 -2.53 -9.86
N TYR A 44 -4.13 -2.75 -10.29
CA TYR A 44 -2.97 -1.98 -9.84
C TYR A 44 -2.10 -1.66 -11.04
N GLU A 45 -1.25 -0.66 -10.90
CA GLU A 45 -0.36 -0.22 -11.97
C GLU A 45 1.09 -0.32 -11.51
N LYS A 46 1.95 -0.74 -12.43
CA LYS A 46 3.40 -0.63 -12.24
C LYS A 46 3.82 0.77 -12.62
N LEU A 47 4.54 1.44 -11.74
CA LEU A 47 5.02 2.77 -12.02
C LEU A 47 6.34 2.71 -12.79
N VAL A 48 6.63 3.76 -13.55
CA VAL A 48 7.81 3.81 -14.42
C VAL A 48 8.66 5.04 -14.09
N GLY A 49 9.80 5.16 -14.77
CA GLY A 49 10.70 6.28 -14.56
C GLY A 49 11.34 6.23 -13.20
N ASP A 50 11.34 7.35 -12.51
CA ASP A 50 11.93 7.47 -11.17
C ASP A 50 11.21 6.63 -10.13
N LEU A 51 10.00 6.19 -10.44
CA LEU A 51 9.19 5.39 -9.53
C LEU A 51 9.21 3.91 -9.90
N ARG A 52 10.17 3.49 -10.72
CA ARG A 52 10.30 2.09 -11.12
C ARG A 52 10.47 1.20 -9.89
N GLY A 53 9.78 0.07 -9.91
CA GLY A 53 9.77 -0.85 -8.78
C GLY A 53 8.67 -0.58 -7.79
N MET A 54 7.88 0.46 -8.02
CA MET A 54 6.73 0.78 -7.19
C MET A 54 5.44 0.46 -7.93
N TYR A 55 4.38 0.32 -7.16
CA TYR A 55 3.03 0.03 -7.66
C TYR A 55 2.07 1.02 -7.08
N SER A 56 0.94 1.22 -7.76
CA SER A 56 -0.13 2.03 -7.18
C SER A 56 -1.48 1.37 -7.36
N ARG A 57 -2.36 1.59 -6.38
CA ARG A 57 -3.76 1.20 -6.44
C ARG A 57 -4.60 2.42 -6.10
N ARG A 58 -5.70 2.58 -6.82
CA ARG A 58 -6.59 3.72 -6.63
C ARG A 58 -7.45 3.50 -5.39
N ILE A 59 -7.42 4.47 -4.47
CA ILE A 59 -8.32 4.51 -3.33
C ILE A 59 -9.67 5.09 -3.78
N ASN A 60 -9.60 6.21 -4.49
CA ASN A 60 -10.75 6.87 -5.11
C ASN A 60 -10.23 7.65 -6.33
N VAL A 61 -11.04 8.57 -6.88
CA VAL A 61 -10.63 9.33 -8.07
C VAL A 61 -9.43 10.24 -7.82
N GLN A 62 -9.17 10.57 -6.56
CA GLN A 62 -8.13 11.52 -6.17
C GLN A 62 -6.88 10.87 -5.60
N HIS A 63 -7.05 9.86 -4.77
CA HIS A 63 -5.96 9.34 -3.94
C HIS A 63 -5.59 7.92 -4.33
N ARG A 64 -4.31 7.60 -4.18
CA ARG A 64 -3.75 6.29 -4.48
C ARG A 64 -2.86 5.80 -3.34
N ILE A 65 -2.80 4.49 -3.19
CA ILE A 65 -1.79 3.86 -2.36
C ILE A 65 -0.61 3.57 -3.27
N VAL A 66 0.57 4.08 -2.90
CA VAL A 66 1.82 3.79 -3.61
C VAL A 66 2.66 2.90 -2.70
N TYR A 67 3.12 1.77 -3.24
CA TYR A 67 3.77 0.76 -2.44
C TYR A 67 4.85 0.01 -3.20
N GLN A 68 5.72 -0.64 -2.43
CA GLN A 68 6.74 -1.55 -2.94
C GLN A 68 6.52 -2.93 -2.32
N VAL A 69 6.87 -3.97 -3.07
CA VAL A 69 6.73 -5.35 -2.58
C VAL A 69 8.11 -5.98 -2.52
N PHE A 70 8.48 -6.49 -1.34
CA PHE A 70 9.73 -7.22 -1.14
C PHE A 70 9.37 -8.66 -0.79
N GLN A 71 9.70 -9.58 -1.68
CA GLN A 71 9.40 -11.00 -1.50
C GLN A 71 10.54 -11.67 -0.72
N LEU A 72 10.79 -11.15 0.47
CA LEU A 72 11.82 -11.62 1.38
C LEU A 72 11.13 -12.13 2.65
N PRO A 73 11.15 -13.45 2.88
CA PRO A 73 10.54 -13.99 4.10
C PRO A 73 11.07 -13.26 5.34
N THR A 74 10.17 -12.89 6.22
CA THR A 74 10.54 -12.14 7.42
C THR A 74 9.72 -12.64 8.60
N GLU A 75 10.20 -12.34 9.81
CA GLU A 75 9.50 -12.69 11.03
C GLU A 75 9.45 -11.48 11.94
N GLN A 76 8.29 -11.25 12.53
CA GLN A 76 8.12 -10.16 13.49
C GLN A 76 7.15 -10.60 14.57
N ASN A 77 7.56 -10.40 15.81
CA ASN A 77 6.75 -10.76 17.00
C ASN A 77 6.32 -12.24 16.97
N GLY A 78 7.21 -13.12 16.52
CA GLY A 78 6.94 -14.55 16.47
C GLY A 78 6.07 -15.00 15.31
N LYS A 79 5.70 -14.07 14.40
CA LYS A 79 4.87 -14.39 13.26
C LYS A 79 5.69 -14.33 11.97
N ALA A 80 5.52 -15.34 11.13
CA ALA A 80 6.23 -15.44 9.85
C ALA A 80 5.43 -14.83 8.72
N TYR A 81 6.10 -14.08 7.84
CA TYR A 81 5.49 -13.43 6.68
C TYR A 81 6.23 -13.83 5.41
N GLU A 82 5.51 -13.89 4.29
CA GLU A 82 6.07 -14.20 2.97
C GLU A 82 6.97 -13.08 2.47
N GLY A 83 6.71 -11.86 2.90
CA GLY A 83 7.45 -10.70 2.47
C GLY A 83 6.91 -9.44 3.13
N ILE A 84 7.33 -8.31 2.59
CA ILE A 84 6.97 -6.99 3.13
C ILE A 84 6.36 -6.15 2.02
N VAL A 85 5.24 -5.49 2.33
CA VAL A 85 4.69 -4.44 1.48
C VAL A 85 4.96 -3.13 2.18
N ARG A 86 5.79 -2.30 1.57
CA ARG A 86 6.11 -1.00 2.10
C ARG A 86 5.18 0.04 1.50
N ILE A 87 4.37 0.67 2.35
CA ILE A 87 3.43 1.70 1.94
C ILE A 87 4.13 3.05 2.00
N LEU A 88 4.25 3.71 0.86
CA LEU A 88 5.00 4.96 0.73
C LEU A 88 4.12 6.20 0.82
N ARG A 89 2.96 6.17 0.16
CA ARG A 89 2.01 7.27 0.18
C ARG A 89 0.59 6.74 0.09
N MET A 90 -0.36 7.51 0.62
CA MET A 90 -1.78 7.15 0.57
C MET A 90 -2.70 8.35 0.31
N TRP A 91 -2.18 9.56 0.27
CA TRP A 91 -3.01 10.76 0.15
C TRP A 91 -2.88 11.44 -1.20
N THR A 92 -1.82 11.23 -1.91
CA THR A 92 -1.56 11.94 -3.15
C THR A 92 -1.87 11.09 -4.38
N HIS A 93 -1.96 11.73 -5.55
CA HIS A 93 -2.00 11.04 -6.82
C HIS A 93 -0.72 11.39 -7.57
N TYR A 94 -0.29 10.48 -8.42
CA TYR A 94 0.90 10.66 -9.26
C TYR A 94 0.46 10.84 -10.70
N GLU A 95 1.01 11.82 -11.29
CA GLU A 95 0.77 12.13 -12.70
C GLU A 95 1.93 11.64 -13.55
#